data_421490742d9f21cbbf660773dca8ec55
#
_entry.id   421490742d9f21cbbf660773dca8ec55
#
_cell.length_a   1.000
_cell.length_b   1.000
_cell.length_c   1.000
_cell.angle_alpha   90.00
_cell.angle_beta   90.00
_cell.angle_gamma   90.00
#
_symmetry.space_group_name_H-M   'P 1'
#
loop_
_entity.id
_entity.type
_entity.pdbx_description
1 polymer ?
#
loop_
_entity_poly.entity_id
_entity_poly.type
_entity_poly.pdbx_seq_one_letter_code
_entity_poly.pdbx_strand_id
1 'polypeptide(L)'
;KKEFLCGDCYKIEENDKDHVLVLSDGLGSGVKANILSTLTATMLSTMIINQVELDEAVRAVAKTLPVCSVRNLAYATFTVLNFQGKQVSLYQFDNPDAILIRDGRLFDYPVETSMIEEKEIHKSCFELKDEDMLIIMSDGVTNAGMGKTTNGGWGRDDVMAFCRAKYHKGMSAQEMAG
;
A
#
# COMPACT_ATOMS: atom_id res chain seq x y z
N LYS A 1 2.31 -14.97 -27.40
CA LYS A 1 1.89 -14.70 -25.99
C LYS A 1 2.63 -13.45 -25.59
N LYS A 2 1.93 -12.33 -25.37
CA LYS A 2 2.52 -11.16 -24.71
C LYS A 2 2.56 -11.50 -23.21
N GLU A 3 3.74 -11.71 -22.66
CA GLU A 3 3.92 -11.77 -21.23
C GLU A 3 3.75 -10.33 -20.71
N PHE A 4 2.67 -10.09 -20.00
CA PHE A 4 2.47 -8.83 -19.27
C PHE A 4 3.11 -9.03 -17.89
N LEU A 5 4.20 -8.32 -17.63
CA LEU A 5 4.70 -8.18 -16.27
C LEU A 5 3.74 -7.32 -15.48
N CYS A 6 3.45 -7.75 -14.25
CA CYS A 6 2.65 -6.95 -13.32
C CYS A 6 3.38 -5.65 -12.99
N GLY A 7 2.67 -4.52 -12.99
CA GLY A 7 3.19 -3.23 -12.56
C GLY A 7 3.37 -3.14 -11.05
N ASP A 8 2.62 -3.94 -10.30
CA ASP A 8 2.67 -3.97 -8.84
C ASP A 8 3.77 -4.89 -8.33
N CYS A 9 4.33 -4.52 -7.21
CA CYS A 9 5.29 -5.32 -6.46
C CYS A 9 5.01 -5.20 -4.97
N TYR A 10 5.12 -6.29 -4.24
CA TYR A 10 5.15 -6.25 -2.79
C TYR A 10 6.44 -6.88 -2.26
N LYS A 11 6.86 -6.42 -1.09
CA LYS A 11 8.00 -6.95 -0.34
C LYS A 11 7.62 -7.13 1.11
N ILE A 12 8.06 -8.23 1.69
CA ILE A 12 7.95 -8.51 3.12
C ILE A 12 9.36 -8.79 3.61
N GLU A 13 9.77 -8.07 4.62
CA GLU A 13 11.06 -8.24 5.30
C GLU A 13 10.80 -8.32 6.81
N GLU A 14 11.53 -9.16 7.50
CA GLU A 14 11.36 -9.34 8.94
C GLU A 14 12.70 -9.50 9.64
N ASN A 15 12.75 -9.04 10.88
CA ASN A 15 13.83 -9.29 11.81
C ASN A 15 13.22 -9.60 13.20
N ASP A 16 14.06 -9.71 14.24
CA ASP A 16 13.61 -10.04 15.59
C ASP A 16 12.59 -9.05 16.20
N LYS A 17 12.48 -7.84 15.67
CA LYS A 17 11.69 -6.72 16.24
C LYS A 17 10.62 -6.18 15.31
N ASP A 18 10.92 -6.16 14.02
CA ASP A 18 10.11 -5.47 13.02
C ASP A 18 9.67 -6.44 11.92
N HIS A 19 8.44 -6.25 11.45
CA HIS A 19 7.96 -6.84 10.22
C HIS A 19 7.55 -5.70 9.29
N VAL A 20 8.17 -5.63 8.14
CA VAL A 20 7.92 -4.57 7.15
C VAL A 20 7.26 -5.16 5.93
N LEU A 21 6.12 -4.60 5.55
CA LEU A 21 5.44 -4.91 4.30
C LEU A 21 5.35 -3.64 3.46
N VAL A 22 5.79 -3.73 2.22
CA VAL A 22 5.67 -2.64 1.25
C VAL A 22 4.92 -3.14 0.03
N LEU A 23 3.86 -2.43 -0.35
CA LEU A 23 3.17 -2.56 -1.62
C LEU A 23 3.49 -1.34 -2.46
N SER A 24 3.90 -1.53 -3.71
CA SER A 24 4.18 -0.45 -4.66
C SER A 24 3.58 -0.76 -6.01
N ASP A 25 2.98 0.24 -6.65
CA ASP A 25 2.49 0.18 -8.02
C ASP A 25 3.31 1.12 -8.91
N GLY A 26 3.84 0.58 -9.99
CA GLY A 26 4.62 1.33 -10.98
C GLY A 26 3.71 1.94 -12.04
N LEU A 27 3.80 3.24 -12.23
CA LEU A 27 2.98 3.96 -13.21
C LEU A 27 3.12 3.38 -14.62
N GLY A 28 1.99 2.97 -15.18
CA GLY A 28 1.89 2.41 -16.52
C GLY A 28 1.80 0.88 -16.53
N SER A 29 2.47 0.22 -17.45
CA SER A 29 2.43 -1.24 -17.57
C SER A 29 3.74 -1.82 -18.13
N GLY A 30 3.92 -3.12 -17.90
CA GLY A 30 5.06 -3.85 -18.45
C GLY A 30 6.38 -3.63 -17.70
N VAL A 31 7.50 -3.86 -18.37
CA VAL A 31 8.84 -3.92 -17.75
C VAL A 31 9.18 -2.66 -16.95
N LYS A 32 8.88 -1.49 -17.48
CA LYS A 32 9.23 -0.22 -16.82
C LYS A 32 8.48 -0.04 -15.50
N ALA A 33 7.18 -0.26 -15.49
CA ALA A 33 6.36 -0.18 -14.27
C ALA A 33 6.85 -1.20 -13.23
N ASN A 34 7.09 -2.45 -13.67
CA ASN A 34 7.60 -3.51 -12.81
C ASN A 34 8.97 -3.18 -12.18
N ILE A 35 9.91 -2.61 -12.95
CA ILE A 35 11.22 -2.19 -12.42
C ILE A 35 11.05 -1.11 -11.35
N LEU A 36 10.19 -0.12 -11.59
CA LEU A 36 10.00 1.00 -10.68
C LEU A 36 9.33 0.57 -9.38
N SER A 37 8.27 -0.22 -9.46
CA SER A 37 7.60 -0.75 -8.26
C SER A 37 8.53 -1.67 -7.46
N THR A 38 9.29 -2.54 -8.13
CA THR A 38 10.26 -3.43 -7.49
C THR A 38 11.37 -2.65 -6.80
N LEU A 39 11.91 -1.62 -7.46
CA LEU A 39 12.94 -0.76 -6.88
C LEU A 39 12.42 -0.01 -5.65
N THR A 40 11.24 0.61 -5.76
CA THR A 40 10.60 1.33 -4.67
C THR A 40 10.34 0.43 -3.47
N ALA A 41 9.70 -0.72 -3.68
CA ALA A 41 9.40 -1.66 -2.61
C ALA A 41 10.68 -2.20 -1.95
N THR A 42 11.72 -2.52 -2.74
CA THR A 42 12.99 -3.03 -2.22
C THR A 42 13.73 -1.95 -1.43
N MET A 43 13.83 -0.73 -1.93
CA MET A 43 14.50 0.35 -1.21
C MET A 43 13.82 0.64 0.13
N LEU A 44 12.50 0.83 0.14
CA LEU A 44 11.75 1.10 1.37
C LEU A 44 11.89 -0.05 2.38
N SER A 45 11.62 -1.29 1.97
CA SER A 45 11.70 -2.43 2.89
C SER A 45 13.10 -2.61 3.46
N THR A 46 14.14 -2.52 2.62
CA THR A 46 15.54 -2.67 3.06
C THR A 46 15.98 -1.55 4.01
N MET A 47 15.62 -0.31 3.74
CA MET A 47 15.99 0.81 4.62
C MET A 47 15.32 0.67 5.98
N ILE A 48 14.02 0.41 6.01
CA ILE A 48 13.24 0.33 7.25
C ILE A 48 13.67 -0.87 8.09
N ILE A 49 13.87 -2.05 7.51
CA ILE A 49 14.29 -3.23 8.27
C ILE A 49 15.72 -3.05 8.85
N ASN A 50 16.55 -2.21 8.23
CA ASN A 50 17.85 -1.81 8.74
C ASN A 50 17.80 -0.55 9.65
N GLN A 51 16.63 -0.27 10.23
CA GLN A 51 16.42 0.75 11.26
C GLN A 51 16.59 2.20 10.76
N VAL A 52 16.44 2.45 9.46
CA VAL A 52 16.29 3.82 8.96
C VAL A 52 14.89 4.31 9.32
N GLU A 53 14.81 5.51 9.87
CA GLU A 53 13.53 6.14 10.21
C GLU A 53 12.59 6.21 8.99
N LEU A 54 11.28 5.96 9.20
CA LEU A 54 10.32 5.91 8.10
C LEU A 54 10.30 7.20 7.27
N ASP A 55 10.34 8.36 7.90
CA ASP A 55 10.36 9.65 7.21
C ASP A 55 11.61 9.82 6.36
N GLU A 56 12.76 9.35 6.84
CA GLU A 56 14.02 9.39 6.11
C GLU A 56 14.01 8.43 4.92
N ALA A 57 13.53 7.20 5.12
CA ALA A 57 13.40 6.20 4.06
C ALA A 57 12.46 6.69 2.94
N VAL A 58 11.28 7.21 3.31
CA VAL A 58 10.32 7.79 2.37
C VAL A 58 10.92 8.99 1.65
N ARG A 59 11.62 9.89 2.35
CA ARG A 59 12.30 11.03 1.75
C ARG A 59 13.37 10.62 0.75
N ALA A 60 14.19 9.64 1.08
CA ALA A 60 15.23 9.12 0.19
C ALA A 60 14.63 8.54 -1.10
N VAL A 61 13.59 7.74 -0.98
CA VAL A 61 12.88 7.15 -2.12
C VAL A 61 12.17 8.23 -2.93
N ALA A 62 11.49 9.17 -2.28
CA ALA A 62 10.80 10.27 -2.95
C ALA A 62 11.74 11.14 -3.79
N LYS A 63 12.99 11.33 -3.36
CA LYS A 63 14.04 12.03 -4.13
C LYS A 63 14.59 11.23 -5.30
N THR A 64 14.66 9.91 -5.17
CA THR A 64 15.26 9.05 -6.19
C THR A 64 14.27 8.60 -7.25
N LEU A 65 12.97 8.59 -6.94
CA LEU A 65 11.96 8.25 -7.92
C LEU A 65 11.95 9.30 -9.05
N PRO A 66 12.13 8.86 -10.30
CA PRO A 66 12.11 9.78 -11.42
C PRO A 66 10.74 10.45 -11.50
N VAL A 67 10.74 11.77 -11.69
CA VAL A 67 9.51 12.54 -11.93
C VAL A 67 9.24 12.51 -13.43
N CYS A 68 8.03 12.16 -13.84
CA CYS A 68 7.63 12.26 -15.23
C CYS A 68 7.56 13.75 -15.64
N SER A 69 8.49 14.19 -16.44
CA SER A 69 8.55 15.58 -16.95
C SER A 69 7.30 16.03 -17.71
N VAL A 70 6.47 15.08 -18.17
CA VAL A 70 5.24 15.36 -18.93
C VAL A 70 4.02 15.49 -18.01
N ARG A 71 4.00 14.82 -16.85
CA ARG A 71 2.84 14.78 -15.95
C ARG A 71 3.13 15.25 -14.52
N ASN A 72 4.37 15.58 -14.19
CA ASN A 72 4.83 15.89 -12.83
C ASN A 72 4.44 14.82 -11.76
N LEU A 73 4.28 13.58 -12.19
CA LEU A 73 3.87 12.46 -11.34
C LEU A 73 5.08 11.60 -10.98
N ALA A 74 5.14 11.14 -9.75
CA ALA A 74 6.06 10.08 -9.36
C ALA A 74 5.75 8.81 -10.17
N TYR A 75 6.80 8.01 -10.44
CA TYR A 75 6.64 6.81 -11.26
C TYR A 75 6.17 5.58 -10.50
N ALA A 76 6.11 5.64 -9.17
CA ALA A 76 5.56 4.57 -8.35
C ALA A 76 4.84 5.13 -7.12
N THR A 77 3.70 4.54 -6.82
CA THR A 77 2.97 4.73 -5.56
C THR A 77 3.51 3.75 -4.53
N PHE A 78 3.20 3.92 -3.26
CA PHE A 78 3.52 2.94 -2.25
C PHE A 78 2.61 2.98 -1.02
N THR A 79 2.51 1.84 -0.39
CA THR A 79 1.98 1.68 0.96
C THR A 79 3.00 0.91 1.77
N VAL A 80 3.44 1.47 2.89
CA VAL A 80 4.39 0.88 3.83
C VAL A 80 3.67 0.57 5.13
N LEU A 81 3.82 -0.65 5.61
CA LEU A 81 3.43 -1.10 6.93
C LEU A 81 4.68 -1.54 7.68
N ASN A 82 4.94 -0.92 8.81
CA ASN A 82 5.96 -1.37 9.76
C ASN A 82 5.29 -1.79 11.07
N PHE A 83 5.42 -3.06 11.41
CA PHE A 83 4.85 -3.66 12.61
C PHE A 83 5.95 -3.83 13.66
N GLN A 84 5.73 -3.24 14.83
CA GLN A 84 6.54 -3.42 16.04
C GLN A 84 5.67 -4.00 17.14
N GLY A 85 5.64 -5.31 17.22
CA GLY A 85 4.65 -6.02 18.03
C GLY A 85 3.23 -5.74 17.51
N LYS A 86 2.37 -5.12 18.34
CA LYS A 86 1.02 -4.72 17.95
C LYS A 86 0.93 -3.30 17.37
N GLN A 87 1.99 -2.51 17.48
CA GLN A 87 2.01 -1.17 16.90
C GLN A 87 2.25 -1.24 15.40
N VAL A 88 1.46 -0.46 14.66
CA VAL A 88 1.57 -0.32 13.20
C VAL A 88 1.85 1.13 12.87
N SER A 89 2.91 1.35 12.11
CA SER A 89 3.14 2.60 11.39
C SER A 89 2.81 2.38 9.92
N LEU A 90 1.86 3.15 9.41
CA LEU A 90 1.36 3.07 8.04
C LEU A 90 1.67 4.37 7.30
N TYR A 91 2.37 4.28 6.18
CA TYR A 91 2.67 5.39 5.29
C TYR A 91 2.15 5.08 3.89
N GLN A 92 1.36 5.98 3.33
CA GLN A 92 0.75 5.79 2.01
C GLN A 92 1.01 6.99 1.12
N PHE A 93 1.40 6.71 -0.11
CA PHE A 93 1.57 7.68 -1.17
C PHE A 93 0.80 7.21 -2.41
N ASP A 94 -0.24 7.97 -2.76
CA ASP A 94 -1.03 7.83 -3.99
C ASP A 94 -1.64 6.41 -4.23
N ASN A 95 -1.72 5.60 -3.17
CA ASN A 95 -2.49 4.36 -3.11
C ASN A 95 -3.82 4.59 -2.39
N PRO A 96 -4.86 3.78 -2.67
CA PRO A 96 -6.08 3.82 -1.86
C PRO A 96 -5.79 3.59 -0.38
N ASP A 97 -6.39 4.40 0.49
CA ASP A 97 -6.22 4.26 1.93
C ASP A 97 -6.56 2.83 2.40
N ALA A 98 -5.72 2.30 3.28
CA ALA A 98 -5.91 0.99 3.86
C ALA A 98 -7.26 0.87 4.59
N ILE A 99 -7.78 -0.35 4.64
CA ILE A 99 -9.04 -0.66 5.30
C ILE A 99 -8.72 -1.47 6.55
N LEU A 100 -9.23 -1.03 7.70
CA LEU A 100 -9.14 -1.78 8.95
C LEU A 100 -10.53 -2.28 9.37
N ILE A 101 -10.64 -3.60 9.52
CA ILE A 101 -11.84 -4.24 10.07
C ILE A 101 -11.51 -4.73 11.48
N ARG A 102 -12.27 -4.24 12.45
CA ARG A 102 -12.18 -4.59 13.87
C ARG A 102 -13.55 -5.02 14.38
N ASP A 103 -13.62 -6.18 15.01
CA ASP A 103 -14.90 -6.75 15.49
C ASP A 103 -15.99 -6.79 14.42
N GLY A 104 -15.64 -7.09 13.18
CA GLY A 104 -16.56 -7.16 12.03
C GLY A 104 -17.09 -5.80 11.54
N ARG A 105 -16.48 -4.70 11.97
CA ARG A 105 -16.86 -3.35 11.57
C ARG A 105 -15.66 -2.62 10.97
N LEU A 106 -15.95 -1.73 10.04
CA LEU A 106 -14.95 -0.78 9.58
C LEU A 106 -14.51 0.09 10.74
N PHE A 107 -13.21 0.23 10.91
CA PHE A 107 -12.61 1.01 11.99
C PHE A 107 -11.80 2.16 11.39
N ASP A 108 -12.15 3.38 11.80
CA ASP A 108 -11.44 4.59 11.40
C ASP A 108 -10.20 4.75 12.30
N TYR A 109 -9.03 4.72 11.69
CA TYR A 109 -7.76 5.01 12.35
C TYR A 109 -7.33 6.46 12.05
N PRO A 110 -6.55 7.10 12.94
CA PRO A 110 -6.11 8.48 12.72
C PRO A 110 -5.19 8.56 11.51
N VAL A 111 -5.39 9.56 10.66
CA VAL A 111 -4.54 9.85 9.50
C VAL A 111 -4.02 11.28 9.63
N GLU A 112 -2.71 11.43 9.55
CA GLU A 112 -2.02 12.70 9.44
C GLU A 112 -1.48 12.85 8.02
N THR A 113 -1.77 13.99 7.40
CA THR A 113 -1.24 14.32 6.08
C THR A 113 0.02 15.16 6.23
N SER A 114 1.11 14.75 5.61
CA SER A 114 2.36 15.52 5.60
C SER A 114 2.97 15.59 4.20
N MET A 115 3.68 16.69 3.93
CA MET A 115 4.40 16.88 2.67
C MET A 115 5.85 16.43 2.82
N ILE A 116 6.27 15.45 2.01
CA ILE A 116 7.66 15.00 1.90
C ILE A 116 8.08 15.15 0.44
N GLU A 117 9.07 16.01 0.17
CA GLU A 117 9.59 16.25 -1.20
C GLU A 117 8.46 16.53 -2.21
N GLU A 118 7.57 17.45 -1.86
CA GLU A 118 6.40 17.86 -2.67
C GLU A 118 5.35 16.77 -2.89
N LYS A 119 5.46 15.63 -2.18
CA LYS A 119 4.50 14.53 -2.20
C LYS A 119 3.67 14.51 -0.94
N GLU A 120 2.36 14.40 -1.11
CA GLU A 120 1.43 14.24 0.00
C GLU A 120 1.49 12.79 0.50
N ILE A 121 1.90 12.62 1.76
CA ILE A 121 2.01 11.32 2.41
C ILE A 121 0.99 11.24 3.53
N HIS A 122 0.16 10.23 3.49
CA HIS A 122 -0.75 9.88 4.58
C HIS A 122 0.00 9.00 5.57
N LYS A 123 0.05 9.43 6.82
CA LYS A 123 0.71 8.75 7.93
C LYS A 123 -0.30 8.35 8.99
N SER A 124 -0.16 7.15 9.50
CA SER A 124 -0.99 6.65 10.59
C SER A 124 -0.16 5.82 11.54
N CYS A 125 -0.47 5.94 12.82
CA CYS A 125 0.10 5.09 13.86
C CYS A 125 -1.02 4.61 14.76
N PHE A 126 -1.18 3.30 14.89
CA PHE A 126 -2.25 2.70 15.69
C PHE A 126 -1.85 1.32 16.19
N GLU A 127 -2.57 0.84 17.19
CA GLU A 127 -2.36 -0.49 17.75
C GLU A 127 -3.37 -1.48 17.16
N LEU A 128 -2.87 -2.62 16.66
CA LEU A 128 -3.71 -3.75 16.25
C LEU A 128 -4.21 -4.53 17.46
N LYS A 129 -5.43 -5.01 17.34
CA LYS A 129 -6.02 -5.99 18.25
C LYS A 129 -6.04 -7.37 17.61
N ASP A 130 -6.19 -8.36 18.46
CA ASP A 130 -6.38 -9.73 17.97
C ASP A 130 -7.64 -9.77 17.10
N GLU A 131 -7.61 -10.52 16.00
CA GLU A 131 -8.67 -10.62 15.00
C GLU A 131 -8.88 -9.35 14.13
N ASP A 132 -8.07 -8.29 14.26
CA ASP A 132 -8.09 -7.19 13.31
C ASP A 132 -7.68 -7.67 11.92
N MET A 133 -8.36 -7.17 10.89
CA MET A 133 -8.00 -7.39 9.49
C MET A 133 -7.60 -6.07 8.85
N LEU A 134 -6.32 -5.91 8.53
CA LEU A 134 -5.80 -4.75 7.83
C LEU A 134 -5.60 -5.10 6.35
N ILE A 135 -6.23 -4.33 5.46
CA ILE A 135 -6.23 -4.58 4.01
C ILE A 135 -5.61 -3.38 3.32
N ILE A 136 -4.58 -3.63 2.53
CA ILE A 136 -3.97 -2.65 1.64
C ILE A 136 -4.16 -3.08 0.19
N MET A 137 -4.20 -2.12 -0.72
CA MET A 137 -4.42 -2.38 -2.14
C MET A 137 -3.77 -1.31 -3.01
N SER A 138 -3.45 -1.68 -4.26
CA SER A 138 -3.14 -0.71 -5.31
C SER A 138 -4.43 -0.22 -5.97
N ASP A 139 -4.32 0.81 -6.80
CA ASP A 139 -5.45 1.38 -7.54
C ASP A 139 -6.05 0.40 -8.56
N GLY A 140 -5.30 -0.63 -8.94
CA GLY A 140 -5.79 -1.72 -9.80
C GLY A 140 -7.02 -2.42 -9.24
N VAL A 141 -7.19 -2.47 -7.91
CA VAL A 141 -8.39 -3.01 -7.26
C VAL A 141 -9.57 -2.05 -7.39
N THR A 142 -9.38 -0.79 -7.04
CA THR A 142 -10.44 0.22 -7.09
C THR A 142 -10.85 0.58 -8.52
N ASN A 143 -9.94 0.45 -9.48
CA ASN A 143 -10.18 0.67 -10.90
C ASN A 143 -10.68 -0.60 -11.63
N ALA A 144 -10.87 -1.72 -10.93
CA ALA A 144 -11.32 -2.96 -11.56
C ALA A 144 -12.66 -2.76 -12.30
N GLY A 145 -12.74 -3.25 -13.54
CA GLY A 145 -13.93 -3.11 -14.38
C GLY A 145 -14.15 -1.73 -15.02
N MET A 146 -13.25 -0.77 -14.82
CA MET A 146 -13.35 0.57 -15.42
C MET A 146 -13.48 0.51 -16.94
N GLY A 147 -14.47 1.20 -17.48
CA GLY A 147 -14.73 1.27 -18.91
C GLY A 147 -15.29 -0.01 -19.56
N LYS A 148 -15.51 -1.09 -18.78
CA LYS A 148 -16.10 -2.35 -19.27
C LYS A 148 -17.42 -2.67 -18.58
N THR A 149 -17.41 -2.76 -17.27
CA THR A 149 -18.57 -3.12 -16.45
C THR A 149 -19.08 -1.96 -15.60
N THR A 150 -18.24 -1.00 -15.31
CA THR A 150 -18.54 0.20 -14.53
C THR A 150 -17.91 1.44 -15.19
N ASN A 151 -18.55 2.61 -15.05
CA ASN A 151 -18.00 3.87 -15.59
C ASN A 151 -16.76 4.39 -14.80
N GLY A 152 -16.68 4.09 -13.49
CA GLY A 152 -15.65 4.61 -12.59
C GLY A 152 -14.80 3.55 -11.87
N GLY A 153 -14.83 2.29 -12.35
CA GLY A 153 -14.19 1.20 -11.62
C GLY A 153 -15.08 0.67 -10.48
N TRP A 154 -14.52 -0.19 -9.63
CA TRP A 154 -15.24 -0.72 -8.47
C TRP A 154 -15.37 0.34 -7.38
N GLY A 155 -14.35 1.17 -7.19
CA GLY A 155 -14.36 2.22 -6.17
C GLY A 155 -14.00 1.69 -4.77
N ARG A 156 -13.44 2.59 -3.95
CA ARG A 156 -13.00 2.21 -2.59
C ARG A 156 -14.17 1.83 -1.68
N ASP A 157 -15.28 2.54 -1.76
CA ASP A 157 -16.45 2.28 -0.90
C ASP A 157 -17.06 0.90 -1.16
N ASP A 158 -17.13 0.48 -2.42
CA ASP A 158 -17.61 -0.85 -2.79
C ASP A 158 -16.64 -1.94 -2.33
N VAL A 159 -15.33 -1.71 -2.43
CA VAL A 159 -14.31 -2.62 -1.88
C VAL A 159 -14.46 -2.74 -0.37
N MET A 160 -14.64 -1.63 0.35
CA MET A 160 -14.87 -1.62 1.80
C MET A 160 -16.14 -2.41 2.17
N ALA A 161 -17.22 -2.17 1.45
CA ALA A 161 -18.48 -2.88 1.68
C ALA A 161 -18.34 -4.39 1.43
N PHE A 162 -17.62 -4.77 0.36
CA PHE A 162 -17.32 -6.17 0.04
C PHE A 162 -16.48 -6.83 1.12
N CYS A 163 -15.36 -6.22 1.51
CA CYS A 163 -14.47 -6.76 2.54
C CYS A 163 -15.18 -6.95 3.88
N ARG A 164 -16.01 -5.96 4.26
CA ARG A 164 -16.83 -6.05 5.47
C ARG A 164 -17.85 -7.19 5.39
N ALA A 165 -18.51 -7.36 4.24
CA ALA A 165 -19.51 -8.42 4.05
C ALA A 165 -18.88 -9.82 4.02
N LYS A 166 -17.64 -9.93 3.50
CA LYS A 166 -16.87 -11.18 3.43
C LYS A 166 -16.26 -11.57 4.77
N TYR A 167 -15.94 -10.61 5.62
CA TYR A 167 -15.24 -10.83 6.89
C TYR A 167 -16.06 -11.69 7.85
N HIS A 168 -15.44 -12.68 8.45
CA HIS A 168 -15.93 -13.43 9.59
C HIS A 168 -14.79 -13.67 10.58
N LYS A 169 -15.14 -13.87 11.85
CA LYS A 169 -14.16 -14.13 12.92
C LYS A 169 -13.32 -15.38 12.60
N GLY A 170 -12.00 -15.26 12.78
CA GLY A 170 -11.05 -16.32 12.47
C GLY A 170 -10.71 -16.46 10.98
N MET A 171 -11.19 -15.54 10.13
CA MET A 171 -10.84 -15.50 8.70
C MET A 171 -9.34 -15.24 8.50
N SER A 172 -8.71 -16.04 7.67
CA SER A 172 -7.32 -15.80 7.28
C SER A 172 -7.17 -14.68 6.25
N ALA A 173 -5.98 -14.08 6.18
CA ALA A 173 -5.65 -13.10 5.15
C ALA A 173 -5.79 -13.67 3.73
N GLN A 174 -5.44 -14.95 3.56
CA GLN A 174 -5.56 -15.65 2.28
C GLN A 174 -7.02 -15.81 1.84
N GLU A 175 -7.94 -16.10 2.77
CA GLU A 175 -9.37 -16.17 2.47
C GLU A 175 -9.96 -14.82 2.12
N MET A 176 -9.46 -13.72 2.74
CA MET A 176 -9.90 -12.38 2.38
C MET A 176 -9.44 -11.99 0.98
N ALA A 177 -8.22 -12.32 0.60
CA ALA A 177 -7.61 -11.94 -0.67
C ALA A 177 -8.06 -12.80 -1.87
N GLY A 178 -8.56 -14.02 -1.65
CA GLY A 178 -9.03 -14.95 -2.69
C GLY A 178 -10.50 -14.86 -2.93
#